data_b56495d111d0fcf5608ae377cf50e009
#
_entry.id   b56495d111d0fcf5608ae377cf50e009
#
_cell.length_a   1.000
_cell.length_b   1.000
_cell.length_c   1.000
_cell.angle_alpha   90.00
_cell.angle_beta   90.00
_cell.angle_gamma   90.00
#
_symmetry.space_group_name_H-M   'P 1'
#
loop_
_entity.id
_entity.type
_entity.pdbx_description
1 polymer ?
#
loop_
_entity_poly.entity_id
_entity_poly.type
_entity_poly.pdbx_seq_one_letter_code
_entity_poly.pdbx_strand_id
1 'polypeptide(L)'
;MLEIKNLKAEINNKKIIKGLNLKISQGEVHAIMGPNGSGKSTLANILSGKPGYDISGDLKYEGEDLTQISIEERAQKGMFLAFQYPTEIPGVNTNNFLRTSLNSIRKAKGHKDIDAISFLKIVKEKAKELSIDEKFLSRHLNVGFSGGEKKKNEILQLKILEPKLAILDETDSGLDIDALKIVADGVNSYKNKNNSFLIITHYQRLLNFIKPDFIHVLS
;
A
#
# COMPACT_ATOMS: atom_id res chain seq x y z
N MET A 1 -16.39 0.65 0.54
CA MET A 1 -14.97 0.51 0.14
C MET A 1 -14.51 -0.93 0.29
N LEU A 2 -14.06 -1.39 1.46
CA LEU A 2 -13.65 -2.78 1.73
C LEU A 2 -14.61 -3.43 2.74
N GLU A 3 -15.07 -4.65 2.46
CA GLU A 3 -15.92 -5.42 3.36
C GLU A 3 -15.41 -6.86 3.44
N ILE A 4 -15.12 -7.32 4.65
CA ILE A 4 -14.65 -8.65 4.97
C ILE A 4 -15.60 -9.26 5.99
N LYS A 5 -16.16 -10.43 5.67
CA LYS A 5 -17.04 -11.17 6.59
C LYS A 5 -16.55 -12.59 6.75
N ASN A 6 -16.31 -12.98 8.00
CA ASN A 6 -15.90 -14.32 8.40
C ASN A 6 -14.75 -14.89 7.56
N LEU A 7 -13.76 -14.04 7.22
CA LEU A 7 -12.60 -14.44 6.44
C LEU A 7 -11.79 -15.47 7.22
N LYS A 8 -11.59 -16.64 6.61
CA LYS A 8 -10.66 -17.67 7.07
C LYS A 8 -9.59 -17.85 6.03
N ALA A 9 -8.36 -18.04 6.45
CA ALA A 9 -7.24 -18.24 5.57
C ALA A 9 -6.29 -19.31 6.10
N GLU A 10 -5.88 -20.20 5.21
CA GLU A 10 -4.95 -21.28 5.48
C GLU A 10 -3.79 -21.25 4.47
N ILE A 11 -2.62 -21.69 4.90
CA ILE A 11 -1.46 -21.96 4.06
C ILE A 11 -0.82 -23.26 4.52
N ASN A 12 -0.56 -24.18 3.62
CA ASN A 12 -0.01 -25.52 3.93
C ASN A 12 -0.77 -26.22 5.07
N ASN A 13 -2.10 -26.22 5.01
CA ASN A 13 -3.02 -26.78 6.02
C ASN A 13 -2.92 -26.13 7.42
N LYS A 14 -2.25 -25.00 7.54
CA LYS A 14 -2.18 -24.24 8.80
C LYS A 14 -3.13 -23.06 8.74
N LYS A 15 -4.11 -23.05 9.66
CA LYS A 15 -5.07 -21.93 9.82
C LYS A 15 -4.36 -20.71 10.38
N ILE A 16 -4.41 -19.59 9.64
CA ILE A 16 -3.78 -18.32 10.04
C ILE A 16 -4.85 -17.30 10.43
N ILE A 17 -5.85 -17.10 9.57
CA ILE A 17 -7.00 -16.23 9.88
C ILE A 17 -8.20 -17.11 10.17
N LYS A 18 -8.91 -16.86 11.28
CA LYS A 18 -9.91 -17.79 11.83
C LYS A 18 -11.33 -17.21 11.88
N GLY A 19 -11.65 -16.24 11.02
CA GLY A 19 -12.99 -15.64 10.97
C GLY A 19 -12.95 -14.12 11.19
N LEU A 20 -12.07 -13.43 10.45
CA LEU A 20 -11.93 -11.97 10.52
C LEU A 20 -13.16 -11.28 9.93
N ASN A 21 -13.66 -10.28 10.65
CA ASN A 21 -14.65 -9.32 10.15
C ASN A 21 -14.02 -7.93 10.18
N LEU A 22 -14.07 -7.23 9.05
CA LEU A 22 -13.55 -5.86 8.92
C LEU A 22 -14.37 -5.11 7.87
N LYS A 23 -14.74 -3.88 8.18
CA LYS A 23 -15.36 -2.97 7.21
C LYS A 23 -14.61 -1.66 7.25
N ILE A 24 -14.20 -1.18 6.07
CA ILE A 24 -13.57 0.13 5.89
C ILE A 24 -14.46 0.93 4.94
N SER A 25 -14.96 2.07 5.42
CA SER A 25 -15.70 3.01 4.59
C SER A 25 -14.74 3.98 3.90
N GLN A 26 -15.22 4.70 2.92
CA GLN A 26 -14.42 5.70 2.21
C GLN A 26 -14.01 6.83 3.15
N GLY A 27 -12.74 7.22 3.10
CA GLY A 27 -12.16 8.28 3.93
C GLY A 27 -11.68 7.84 5.31
N GLU A 28 -11.91 6.59 5.71
CA GLU A 28 -11.50 6.07 7.02
C GLU A 28 -10.05 5.58 7.03
N VAL A 29 -9.40 5.75 8.17
CA VAL A 29 -8.08 5.20 8.48
C VAL A 29 -8.23 4.14 9.57
N HIS A 30 -7.95 2.90 9.21
CA HIS A 30 -7.98 1.77 10.13
C HIS A 30 -6.56 1.30 10.44
N ALA A 31 -6.29 0.99 11.70
CA ALA A 31 -5.05 0.33 12.11
C ALA A 31 -5.34 -1.11 12.54
N ILE A 32 -4.49 -2.04 12.12
CA ILE A 32 -4.48 -3.41 12.62
C ILE A 32 -3.20 -3.61 13.43
N MET A 33 -3.37 -3.98 14.68
CA MET A 33 -2.31 -4.32 15.62
C MET A 33 -2.41 -5.78 16.06
N GLY A 34 -1.35 -6.31 16.61
CA GLY A 34 -1.32 -7.68 17.15
C GLY A 34 0.10 -8.24 17.16
N PRO A 35 0.32 -9.35 17.87
CA PRO A 35 1.63 -9.99 17.95
C PRO A 35 2.10 -10.53 16.58
N ASN A 36 3.38 -10.86 16.50
CA ASN A 36 3.91 -11.55 15.33
C ASN A 36 3.22 -12.91 15.16
N GLY A 37 2.87 -13.24 13.92
CA GLY A 37 2.16 -14.48 13.60
C GLY A 37 0.63 -14.41 13.76
N SER A 38 0.03 -13.28 14.15
CA SER A 38 -1.43 -13.14 14.27
C SER A 38 -2.17 -13.04 12.92
N GLY A 39 -1.45 -13.02 11.78
CA GLY A 39 -2.08 -13.00 10.45
C GLY A 39 -2.16 -11.63 9.79
N LYS A 40 -1.54 -10.58 10.36
CA LYS A 40 -1.57 -9.21 9.80
C LYS A 40 -1.06 -9.13 8.37
N SER A 41 0.17 -9.56 8.11
CA SER A 41 0.75 -9.56 6.76
C SER A 41 0.09 -10.61 5.84
N THR A 42 -0.50 -11.67 6.41
CA THR A 42 -1.35 -12.61 5.65
C THR A 42 -2.56 -11.87 5.10
N LEU A 43 -3.22 -11.04 5.91
CA LEU A 43 -4.33 -10.22 5.43
C LEU A 43 -3.90 -9.28 4.31
N ALA A 44 -2.78 -8.56 4.46
CA ALA A 44 -2.24 -7.69 3.41
C ALA A 44 -1.97 -8.45 2.10
N ASN A 45 -1.37 -9.63 2.20
CA ASN A 45 -1.10 -10.50 1.06
C ASN A 45 -2.40 -10.97 0.36
N ILE A 46 -3.41 -11.38 1.12
CA ILE A 46 -4.71 -11.80 0.56
C ILE A 46 -5.39 -10.63 -0.14
N LEU A 47 -5.42 -9.46 0.48
CA LEU A 47 -6.01 -8.26 -0.11
C LEU A 47 -5.29 -7.84 -1.40
N SER A 48 -3.97 -7.95 -1.47
CA SER A 48 -3.21 -7.66 -2.68
C SER A 48 -3.33 -8.73 -3.77
N GLY A 49 -3.86 -9.93 -3.45
CA GLY A 49 -4.05 -11.02 -4.39
C GLY A 49 -2.88 -11.99 -4.49
N LYS A 50 -1.95 -11.97 -3.52
CA LYS A 50 -0.83 -12.93 -3.50
C LYS A 50 -1.37 -14.36 -3.46
N PRO A 51 -0.94 -15.24 -4.38
CA PRO A 51 -1.41 -16.63 -4.44
C PRO A 51 -0.87 -17.48 -3.28
N GLY A 52 -1.43 -18.69 -3.11
CA GLY A 52 -0.96 -19.69 -2.15
C GLY A 52 -1.72 -19.72 -0.82
N TYR A 53 -2.82 -19.00 -0.73
CA TYR A 53 -3.73 -19.05 0.42
C TYR A 53 -5.05 -19.73 0.02
N ASP A 54 -5.49 -20.69 0.84
CA ASP A 54 -6.85 -21.20 0.78
C ASP A 54 -7.73 -20.29 1.62
N ILE A 55 -8.66 -19.60 0.98
CA ILE A 55 -9.52 -18.58 1.62
C ILE A 55 -10.98 -18.97 1.54
N SER A 56 -11.72 -18.62 2.59
CA SER A 56 -13.19 -18.72 2.63
C SER A 56 -13.77 -17.56 3.42
N GLY A 57 -15.07 -17.29 3.22
CA GLY A 57 -15.74 -16.10 3.73
C GLY A 57 -15.92 -15.06 2.62
N ASP A 58 -16.57 -13.94 2.94
CA ASP A 58 -16.82 -12.87 1.98
C ASP A 58 -15.69 -11.84 2.01
N LEU A 59 -15.15 -11.52 0.84
CA LEU A 59 -14.10 -10.54 0.66
C LEU A 59 -14.45 -9.62 -0.51
N LYS A 60 -14.95 -8.42 -0.22
CA LYS A 60 -15.44 -7.49 -1.25
C LYS A 60 -14.70 -6.16 -1.23
N TYR A 61 -14.38 -5.64 -2.40
CA TYR A 61 -13.84 -4.31 -2.63
C TYR A 61 -14.69 -3.57 -3.66
N GLU A 62 -15.19 -2.37 -3.30
CA GLU A 62 -16.11 -1.59 -4.12
C GLU A 62 -17.36 -2.41 -4.57
N GLY A 63 -17.78 -3.36 -3.74
CA GLY A 63 -18.93 -4.24 -4.00
C GLY A 63 -18.61 -5.51 -4.80
N GLU A 64 -17.42 -5.63 -5.37
CA GLU A 64 -16.98 -6.78 -6.16
C GLU A 64 -16.22 -7.79 -5.31
N ASP A 65 -16.36 -9.07 -5.63
CA ASP A 65 -15.64 -10.16 -4.96
C ASP A 65 -14.16 -10.15 -5.35
N LEU A 66 -13.28 -9.87 -4.38
CA LEU A 66 -11.83 -9.81 -4.61
C LEU A 66 -11.24 -11.15 -5.05
N THR A 67 -11.89 -12.28 -4.77
CA THR A 67 -11.39 -13.61 -5.19
C THR A 67 -11.46 -13.79 -6.71
N GLN A 68 -12.31 -13.00 -7.39
CA GLN A 68 -12.52 -13.04 -8.83
C GLN A 68 -11.76 -11.95 -9.59
N ILE A 69 -11.05 -11.07 -8.88
CA ILE A 69 -10.34 -9.92 -9.46
C ILE A 69 -8.84 -10.20 -9.46
N SER A 70 -8.19 -10.07 -10.60
CA SER A 70 -6.73 -10.23 -10.75
C SER A 70 -5.93 -9.18 -9.95
N ILE A 71 -4.65 -9.44 -9.72
CA ILE A 71 -3.76 -8.49 -9.01
C ILE A 71 -3.71 -7.15 -9.75
N GLU A 72 -3.58 -7.20 -11.09
CA GLU A 72 -3.54 -6.03 -11.95
C GLU A 72 -4.83 -5.22 -11.89
N GLU A 73 -5.98 -5.89 -11.92
CA GLU A 73 -7.28 -5.23 -11.81
C GLU A 73 -7.49 -4.59 -10.44
N ARG A 74 -7.01 -5.22 -9.34
CA ARG A 74 -7.04 -4.60 -8.00
C ARG A 74 -6.26 -3.31 -7.98
N ALA A 75 -5.05 -3.30 -8.55
CA ALA A 75 -4.23 -2.10 -8.65
C ALA A 75 -4.90 -1.02 -9.52
N GLN A 76 -5.48 -1.38 -10.67
CA GLN A 76 -6.22 -0.47 -11.56
C GLN A 76 -7.45 0.12 -10.90
N LYS A 77 -8.13 -0.64 -10.04
CA LYS A 77 -9.29 -0.19 -9.24
C LYS A 77 -8.87 0.72 -8.06
N GLY A 78 -7.57 0.89 -7.84
CA GLY A 78 -7.01 1.80 -6.85
C GLY A 78 -6.70 1.14 -5.50
N MET A 79 -6.37 -0.14 -5.48
CA MET A 79 -5.79 -0.79 -4.31
C MET A 79 -4.26 -0.73 -4.40
N PHE A 80 -3.60 -0.34 -3.31
CA PHE A 80 -2.15 -0.21 -3.22
C PHE A 80 -1.63 -0.92 -1.98
N LEU A 81 -0.52 -1.65 -2.11
CA LEU A 81 0.18 -2.27 -1.00
C LEU A 81 1.60 -1.70 -0.89
N ALA A 82 1.90 -1.04 0.23
CA ALA A 82 3.27 -0.78 0.65
C ALA A 82 3.78 -2.01 1.42
N PHE A 83 4.83 -2.63 0.90
CA PHE A 83 5.36 -3.88 1.43
C PHE A 83 6.20 -3.66 2.70
N GLN A 84 6.20 -4.63 3.59
CA GLN A 84 7.14 -4.66 4.71
C GLN A 84 8.59 -4.51 4.23
N TYR A 85 8.95 -5.27 3.19
CA TYR A 85 10.24 -5.22 2.51
C TYR A 85 10.06 -4.88 1.03
N PRO A 86 10.25 -3.61 0.62
CA PRO A 86 10.10 -3.21 -0.77
C PRO A 86 11.08 -3.94 -1.68
N THR A 87 10.54 -4.56 -2.73
CA THR A 87 11.33 -5.39 -3.66
C THR A 87 12.25 -4.53 -4.52
N GLU A 88 13.47 -5.00 -4.72
CA GLU A 88 14.40 -4.46 -5.71
C GLU A 88 14.11 -5.06 -7.08
N ILE A 89 14.05 -4.21 -8.12
CA ILE A 89 13.82 -4.67 -9.50
C ILE A 89 14.97 -4.18 -10.38
N PRO A 90 16.04 -4.96 -10.50
CA PRO A 90 17.15 -4.64 -11.37
C PRO A 90 16.71 -4.51 -12.83
N GLY A 91 17.27 -3.54 -13.56
CA GLY A 91 16.94 -3.29 -14.96
C GLY A 91 15.69 -2.43 -15.18
N VAL A 92 14.85 -2.22 -14.17
CA VAL A 92 13.65 -1.39 -14.27
C VAL A 92 13.90 -0.01 -13.64
N ASN A 93 13.95 1.03 -14.47
CA ASN A 93 14.14 2.41 -14.02
C ASN A 93 12.91 2.91 -13.24
N THR A 94 13.14 3.58 -12.11
CA THR A 94 12.06 4.09 -11.21
C THR A 94 11.06 4.98 -11.94
N ASN A 95 11.52 5.94 -12.75
CA ASN A 95 10.62 6.81 -13.53
C ASN A 95 9.76 6.03 -14.53
N ASN A 96 10.37 5.07 -15.24
CA ASN A 96 9.64 4.25 -16.21
C ASN A 96 8.60 3.37 -15.51
N PHE A 97 8.96 2.76 -14.38
CA PHE A 97 8.04 1.98 -13.57
C PHE A 97 6.83 2.83 -13.15
N LEU A 98 7.06 3.99 -12.53
CA LEU A 98 5.99 4.86 -12.05
C LEU A 98 5.09 5.36 -13.17
N ARG A 99 5.67 5.80 -14.30
CA ARG A 99 4.90 6.28 -15.45
C ARG A 99 4.05 5.18 -16.08
N THR A 100 4.63 3.98 -16.25
CA THR A 100 3.91 2.84 -16.84
C THR A 100 2.77 2.40 -15.93
N SER A 101 2.99 2.33 -14.62
CA SER A 101 1.96 2.01 -13.62
C SER A 101 0.84 3.05 -13.61
N LEU A 102 1.18 4.34 -13.62
CA LEU A 102 0.19 5.41 -13.70
C LEU A 102 -0.63 5.34 -14.99
N ASN A 103 0.03 5.10 -16.14
CA ASN A 103 -0.66 4.98 -17.42
C ASN A 103 -1.59 3.76 -17.48
N SER A 104 -1.21 2.64 -16.86
CA SER A 104 -2.10 1.47 -16.72
C SER A 104 -3.38 1.83 -15.96
N ILE A 105 -3.25 2.55 -14.84
CA ILE A 105 -4.42 3.03 -14.06
C ILE A 105 -5.26 4.04 -14.85
N ARG A 106 -4.60 4.99 -15.52
CA ARG A 106 -5.29 6.00 -16.37
C ARG A 106 -6.09 5.34 -17.49
N LYS A 107 -5.48 4.37 -18.18
CA LYS A 107 -6.13 3.62 -19.27
C LYS A 107 -7.35 2.83 -18.76
N ALA A 108 -7.24 2.18 -17.62
CA ALA A 108 -8.37 1.47 -16.99
C ALA A 108 -9.53 2.41 -16.63
N LYS A 109 -9.24 3.70 -16.36
CA LYS A 109 -10.24 4.76 -16.10
C LYS A 109 -10.70 5.49 -17.39
N GLY A 110 -10.28 5.06 -18.58
CA GLY A 110 -10.62 5.70 -19.86
C GLY A 110 -9.86 7.01 -20.14
N HIS A 111 -8.79 7.30 -19.42
CA HIS A 111 -7.96 8.48 -19.65
C HIS A 111 -6.82 8.19 -20.63
N LYS A 112 -6.36 9.24 -21.34
CA LYS A 112 -5.15 9.18 -22.17
C LYS A 112 -3.89 9.02 -21.32
N ASP A 113 -2.87 8.38 -21.90
CA ASP A 113 -1.56 8.27 -21.28
C ASP A 113 -0.96 9.66 -20.99
N ILE A 114 -0.28 9.78 -19.87
CA ILE A 114 0.54 10.96 -19.57
C ILE A 114 1.84 10.88 -20.35
N ASP A 115 2.21 11.96 -21.01
CA ASP A 115 3.49 12.06 -21.72
C ASP A 115 4.67 12.12 -20.73
N ALA A 116 5.89 11.89 -21.25
CA ALA A 116 7.08 11.82 -20.42
C ALA A 116 7.45 13.15 -19.75
N ILE A 117 7.20 14.27 -20.41
CA ILE A 117 7.57 15.61 -19.90
C ILE A 117 6.63 16.01 -18.77
N SER A 118 5.32 15.84 -18.99
CA SER A 118 4.29 16.12 -17.97
C SER A 118 4.47 15.23 -16.75
N PHE A 119 4.75 13.93 -16.97
CA PHE A 119 5.03 13.00 -15.88
C PHE A 119 6.28 13.41 -15.08
N LEU A 120 7.38 13.78 -15.76
CA LEU A 120 8.62 14.18 -15.10
C LEU A 120 8.44 15.39 -14.17
N LYS A 121 7.60 16.36 -14.55
CA LYS A 121 7.26 17.50 -13.69
C LYS A 121 6.58 17.04 -12.39
N ILE A 122 5.56 16.17 -12.52
CA ILE A 122 4.79 15.66 -11.37
C ILE A 122 5.70 14.87 -10.43
N VAL A 123 6.48 13.91 -10.97
CA VAL A 123 7.31 13.05 -10.12
C VAL A 123 8.39 13.82 -9.38
N LYS A 124 9.01 14.84 -10.01
CA LYS A 124 10.00 15.70 -9.36
C LYS A 124 9.40 16.54 -8.23
N GLU A 125 8.22 17.10 -8.45
CA GLU A 125 7.48 17.84 -7.40
C GLU A 125 7.20 16.92 -6.19
N LYS A 126 6.63 15.74 -6.42
CA LYS A 126 6.33 14.78 -5.36
C LYS A 126 7.58 14.23 -4.67
N ALA A 127 8.67 14.01 -5.40
CA ALA A 127 9.96 13.61 -4.83
C ALA A 127 10.53 14.69 -3.89
N LYS A 128 10.44 15.97 -4.29
CA LYS A 128 10.86 17.11 -3.45
C LYS A 128 10.07 17.19 -2.15
N GLU A 129 8.74 17.00 -2.19
CA GLU A 129 7.89 16.96 -0.99
C GLU A 129 8.36 15.89 0.04
N LEU A 130 8.92 14.78 -0.43
CA LEU A 130 9.39 13.67 0.38
C LEU A 130 10.90 13.71 0.69
N SER A 131 11.58 14.80 0.33
CA SER A 131 13.04 14.91 0.46
C SER A 131 13.78 13.73 -0.20
N ILE A 132 13.32 13.33 -1.39
CA ILE A 132 13.95 12.31 -2.24
C ILE A 132 14.85 13.03 -3.24
N ASP A 133 16.14 12.66 -3.28
CA ASP A 133 17.08 13.15 -4.27
C ASP A 133 16.67 12.67 -5.69
N GLU A 134 16.59 13.59 -6.65
CA GLU A 134 16.15 13.30 -8.02
C GLU A 134 16.98 12.20 -8.71
N LYS A 135 18.24 11.99 -8.30
CA LYS A 135 19.07 10.91 -8.84
C LYS A 135 18.48 9.51 -8.59
N PHE A 136 17.67 9.31 -7.52
CA PHE A 136 16.98 8.05 -7.29
C PHE A 136 15.92 7.75 -8.34
N LEU A 137 15.32 8.77 -8.93
CA LEU A 137 14.31 8.62 -9.98
C LEU A 137 14.87 7.99 -11.27
N SER A 138 16.17 8.16 -11.53
CA SER A 138 16.86 7.58 -12.68
C SER A 138 17.49 6.21 -12.40
N ARG A 139 17.54 5.77 -11.14
CA ARG A 139 18.09 4.47 -10.75
C ARG A 139 17.06 3.34 -10.93
N HIS A 140 17.54 2.10 -10.89
CA HIS A 140 16.67 0.94 -10.86
C HIS A 140 15.84 0.92 -9.57
N LEU A 141 14.59 0.48 -9.68
CA LEU A 141 13.62 0.53 -8.59
C LEU A 141 14.16 -0.16 -7.34
N ASN A 142 14.33 0.61 -6.28
CA ASN A 142 14.81 0.20 -4.96
C ASN A 142 16.23 -0.40 -4.90
N VAL A 143 16.95 -0.54 -6.02
CA VAL A 143 18.26 -1.18 -6.03
C VAL A 143 19.30 -0.33 -5.34
N GLY A 144 19.87 -0.89 -4.26
CA GLY A 144 20.86 -0.22 -3.43
C GLY A 144 20.34 1.00 -2.67
N PHE A 145 19.03 1.08 -2.44
CA PHE A 145 18.43 2.06 -1.55
C PHE A 145 18.54 1.57 -0.10
N SER A 146 18.78 2.48 0.83
CA SER A 146 18.63 2.21 2.26
C SER A 146 17.17 1.88 2.61
N GLY A 147 16.93 1.31 3.79
CA GLY A 147 15.57 1.03 4.26
C GLY A 147 14.67 2.26 4.23
N GLY A 148 15.16 3.40 4.74
CA GLY A 148 14.42 4.67 4.73
C GLY A 148 14.14 5.19 3.32
N GLU A 149 15.11 5.10 2.40
CA GLU A 149 14.93 5.51 1.00
C GLU A 149 13.90 4.62 0.27
N LYS A 150 13.89 3.30 0.53
CA LYS A 150 12.87 2.38 0.01
C LYS A 150 11.48 2.78 0.49
N LYS A 151 11.32 3.11 1.77
CA LYS A 151 10.02 3.53 2.33
C LYS A 151 9.57 4.88 1.78
N LYS A 152 10.46 5.87 1.66
CA LYS A 152 10.16 7.12 0.99
C LYS A 152 9.72 6.90 -0.46
N ASN A 153 10.36 5.97 -1.17
CA ASN A 153 9.99 5.62 -2.55
C ASN A 153 8.61 4.96 -2.62
N GLU A 154 8.20 4.15 -1.63
CA GLU A 154 6.83 3.62 -1.55
C GLU A 154 5.80 4.76 -1.34
N ILE A 155 6.11 5.74 -0.50
CA ILE A 155 5.23 6.92 -0.33
C ILE A 155 5.19 7.77 -1.61
N LEU A 156 6.30 7.86 -2.37
CA LEU A 156 6.28 8.48 -3.69
C LEU A 156 5.34 7.74 -4.65
N GLN A 157 5.39 6.40 -4.67
CA GLN A 157 4.46 5.58 -5.45
C GLN A 157 3.01 5.85 -5.04
N LEU A 158 2.70 5.88 -3.75
CA LEU A 158 1.38 6.22 -3.21
C LEU A 158 0.89 7.58 -3.77
N LYS A 159 1.74 8.62 -3.71
CA LYS A 159 1.39 9.98 -4.15
C LYS A 159 1.24 10.11 -5.67
N ILE A 160 1.91 9.27 -6.45
CA ILE A 160 1.83 9.26 -7.92
C ILE A 160 0.64 8.42 -8.42
N LEU A 161 0.40 7.27 -7.81
CA LEU A 161 -0.61 6.32 -8.26
C LEU A 161 -2.02 6.66 -7.74
N GLU A 162 -2.11 7.48 -6.71
CA GLU A 162 -3.36 8.00 -6.12
C GLU A 162 -4.40 6.89 -5.85
N PRO A 163 -4.07 5.89 -5.02
CA PRO A 163 -4.99 4.79 -4.73
C PRO A 163 -6.20 5.23 -3.91
N LYS A 164 -7.32 4.51 -4.05
CA LYS A 164 -8.49 4.66 -3.19
C LYS A 164 -8.29 3.99 -1.83
N LEU A 165 -7.63 2.83 -1.81
CA LEU A 165 -7.30 2.08 -0.59
C LEU A 165 -5.80 1.80 -0.57
N ALA A 166 -5.09 2.37 0.40
CA ALA A 166 -3.69 2.09 0.66
C ALA A 166 -3.54 1.16 1.87
N ILE A 167 -2.91 0.02 1.66
CA ILE A 167 -2.54 -0.94 2.70
C ILE A 167 -1.06 -0.71 3.00
N LEU A 168 -0.75 -0.33 4.24
CA LEU A 168 0.63 -0.05 4.68
C LEU A 168 1.06 -1.18 5.63
N ASP A 169 1.82 -2.16 5.12
CA ASP A 169 2.26 -3.32 5.91
C ASP A 169 3.62 -3.04 6.55
N GLU A 170 3.61 -2.79 7.88
CA GLU A 170 4.78 -2.52 8.71
C GLU A 170 5.76 -1.49 8.08
N THR A 171 5.21 -0.41 7.52
CA THR A 171 6.01 0.64 6.85
C THR A 171 6.91 1.42 7.79
N ASP A 172 6.73 1.27 9.09
CA ASP A 172 7.54 1.86 10.16
C ASP A 172 8.70 0.98 10.63
N SER A 173 8.78 -0.27 10.14
CA SER A 173 9.82 -1.21 10.55
C SER A 173 11.21 -0.75 10.08
N GLY A 174 12.15 -0.69 11.03
CA GLY A 174 13.55 -0.34 10.75
C GLY A 174 13.80 1.14 10.41
N LEU A 175 12.82 2.02 10.59
CA LEU A 175 12.97 3.46 10.38
C LEU A 175 13.45 4.17 11.66
N ASP A 176 14.35 5.14 11.49
CA ASP A 176 14.61 6.16 12.49
C ASP A 176 13.42 7.13 12.59
N ILE A 177 13.45 8.01 13.59
CA ILE A 177 12.33 8.91 13.87
C ILE A 177 12.09 9.95 12.75
N ASP A 178 13.14 10.35 12.06
CA ASP A 178 13.03 11.37 10.99
C ASP A 178 12.46 10.74 9.71
N ALA A 179 12.92 9.56 9.32
CA ALA A 179 12.32 8.81 8.22
C ALA A 179 10.86 8.44 8.50
N LEU A 180 10.54 8.06 9.76
CA LEU A 180 9.18 7.79 10.17
C LEU A 180 8.26 9.00 10.03
N LYS A 181 8.72 10.20 10.44
CA LYS A 181 7.97 11.44 10.26
C LYS A 181 7.72 11.74 8.80
N ILE A 182 8.72 11.62 7.93
CA ILE A 182 8.57 11.87 6.49
C ILE A 182 7.53 10.92 5.87
N VAL A 183 7.55 9.64 6.25
CA VAL A 183 6.55 8.66 5.82
C VAL A 183 5.16 9.06 6.31
N ALA A 184 5.02 9.40 7.59
CA ALA A 184 3.75 9.80 8.18
C ALA A 184 3.20 11.09 7.57
N ASP A 185 4.04 12.09 7.35
CA ASP A 185 3.66 13.36 6.70
C ASP A 185 3.25 13.12 5.24
N GLY A 186 3.95 12.22 4.54
CA GLY A 186 3.58 11.79 3.20
C GLY A 186 2.18 11.17 3.15
N VAL A 187 1.85 10.28 4.10
CA VAL A 187 0.51 9.68 4.23
C VAL A 187 -0.53 10.74 4.60
N ASN A 188 -0.27 11.57 5.62
CA ASN A 188 -1.19 12.59 6.09
C ASN A 188 -1.49 13.64 5.01
N SER A 189 -0.50 14.02 4.21
CA SER A 189 -0.70 14.97 3.09
C SER A 189 -1.51 14.39 1.93
N TYR A 190 -1.57 13.04 1.83
CA TYR A 190 -2.38 12.36 0.84
C TYR A 190 -3.78 12.01 1.37
N LYS A 191 -3.95 11.85 2.69
CA LYS A 191 -5.23 11.52 3.34
C LYS A 191 -6.31 12.57 3.00
N ASN A 192 -7.46 12.09 2.53
CA ASN A 192 -8.64 12.91 2.28
C ASN A 192 -9.91 12.04 2.35
N LYS A 193 -11.08 12.65 2.18
CA LYS A 193 -12.39 11.97 2.25
C LYS A 193 -12.65 10.92 1.16
N ASN A 194 -11.82 10.85 0.13
CA ASN A 194 -12.01 9.95 -1.01
C ASN A 194 -11.07 8.74 -1.00
N ASN A 195 -10.08 8.72 -0.10
CA ASN A 195 -9.17 7.60 0.04
C ASN A 195 -9.14 7.06 1.48
N SER A 196 -8.83 5.79 1.60
CA SER A 196 -8.83 5.07 2.88
C SER A 196 -7.50 4.39 3.09
N PHE A 197 -7.19 4.14 4.35
CA PHE A 197 -5.94 3.49 4.74
C PHE A 197 -6.19 2.30 5.65
N LEU A 198 -5.48 1.22 5.41
CA LEU A 198 -5.33 0.09 6.31
C LEU A 198 -3.86 0.00 6.74
N ILE A 199 -3.57 0.46 7.96
CA ILE A 199 -2.23 0.49 8.51
C ILE A 199 -2.03 -0.77 9.35
N ILE A 200 -1.07 -1.59 8.98
CA ILE A 200 -0.67 -2.78 9.72
C ILE A 200 0.65 -2.45 10.43
N THR A 201 0.64 -2.47 11.75
CA THR A 201 1.85 -2.23 12.55
C THR A 201 1.75 -2.93 13.92
N HIS A 202 2.89 -3.23 14.50
CA HIS A 202 3.00 -3.65 15.89
C HIS A 202 3.59 -2.55 16.80
N TYR A 203 3.89 -1.36 16.23
CA TYR A 203 4.43 -0.22 16.95
C TYR A 203 3.43 0.93 17.04
N GLN A 204 3.24 1.49 18.21
CA GLN A 204 2.42 2.70 18.41
C GLN A 204 3.02 3.96 17.77
N ARG A 205 4.34 3.96 17.52
CA ARG A 205 5.04 5.17 17.03
C ARG A 205 4.42 5.77 15.77
N LEU A 206 4.11 4.94 14.78
CA LEU A 206 3.49 5.40 13.54
C LEU A 206 2.09 5.99 13.80
N LEU A 207 1.31 5.35 14.69
CA LEU A 207 -0.06 5.78 15.00
C LEU A 207 -0.11 7.09 15.79
N ASN A 208 0.98 7.51 16.43
CA ASN A 208 1.09 8.83 17.05
C ASN A 208 1.13 9.96 16.00
N PHE A 209 1.64 9.69 14.81
CA PHE A 209 1.71 10.64 13.70
C PHE A 209 0.54 10.50 12.72
N ILE A 210 0.10 9.25 12.44
CA ILE A 210 -1.08 8.98 11.60
C ILE A 210 -2.19 8.51 12.53
N LYS A 211 -3.06 9.43 12.93
CA LYS A 211 -4.17 9.10 13.84
C LYS A 211 -5.21 8.26 13.10
N PRO A 212 -5.39 6.97 13.45
CA PRO A 212 -6.43 6.15 12.87
C PRO A 212 -7.80 6.50 13.48
N ASP A 213 -8.86 6.30 12.68
CA ASP A 213 -10.24 6.41 13.16
C ASP A 213 -10.65 5.16 13.94
N PHE A 214 -10.09 4.00 13.57
CA PHE A 214 -10.36 2.70 14.21
C PHE A 214 -9.09 1.90 14.43
N ILE A 215 -9.01 1.20 15.54
CA ILE A 215 -7.93 0.26 15.86
C ILE A 215 -8.53 -1.12 16.07
N HIS A 216 -8.00 -2.11 15.35
CA HIS A 216 -8.36 -3.51 15.45
C HIS A 216 -7.18 -4.30 16.02
N VAL A 217 -7.47 -5.23 16.92
CA VAL A 217 -6.45 -6.12 17.49
C VAL A 217 -6.67 -7.54 17.00
N LEU A 218 -5.69 -8.08 16.29
CA LEU A 218 -5.65 -9.48 15.91
C LEU A 218 -4.92 -10.30 16.96
N SER A 219 -5.55 -11.38 17.43
CA SER A 219 -5.01 -12.29 18.45
C SER A 219 -5.06 -13.75 17.99
#